data_fd8aea9177607e446f407a41928d2079
#
_entry.id   fd8aea9177607e446f407a41928d2079
#
_cell.length_a   1.000
_cell.length_b   1.000
_cell.length_c   1.000
_cell.angle_alpha   90.00
_cell.angle_beta   90.00
_cell.angle_gamma   90.00
#
_symmetry.space_group_name_H-M   'P 1'
#
loop_
_entity.id
_entity.type
_entity.pdbx_description
1 polymer ?
#
loop_
_entity_poly.entity_id
_entity_poly.type
_entity_poly.pdbx_seq_one_letter_code
_entity_poly.pdbx_strand_id
1 'polypeptide(L)'
;MISTTTISSFSNSDNVKVGQWVLAVGNPFNLNSTVTAGIISAKGRSLNLLNNPHAIESFLQTDAAINPGNSGGALVNLDGELIGINTAIKSNTGSYTGYGFAIPSNIVQKIINDIKNFGEVKRAFIGIQILEVNDEIKKYYNLNETKGVLITKIIDGGAASKTEMREKDIIVSIDGEKIETIANLHEQISKYRPGDNILCKISRNGKVLSFELELEN
;
A
#
# COMPACT_ATOMS: atom_id res chain seq x y z
N MET A 1 -33.52 -19.69 -1.18
CA MET A 1 -33.13 -18.65 -0.18
C MET A 1 -31.74 -18.19 -0.55
N ILE A 2 -31.62 -17.00 -1.12
CA ILE A 2 -30.31 -16.41 -1.43
C ILE A 2 -29.77 -15.94 -0.09
N SER A 3 -28.76 -16.64 0.45
CA SER A 3 -28.00 -16.15 1.59
C SER A 3 -27.30 -14.85 1.12
N THR A 4 -27.77 -13.71 1.60
CA THR A 4 -27.03 -12.46 1.47
C THR A 4 -25.71 -12.63 2.21
N THR A 5 -24.61 -12.75 1.48
CA THR A 5 -23.27 -12.69 2.07
C THR A 5 -23.11 -11.27 2.61
N THR A 6 -23.40 -11.09 3.87
CA THR A 6 -23.20 -9.81 4.55
C THR A 6 -21.71 -9.73 4.89
N ILE A 7 -21.00 -8.76 4.31
CA ILE A 7 -19.66 -8.41 4.79
C ILE A 7 -19.85 -7.90 6.21
N SER A 8 -19.33 -8.64 7.19
CA SER A 8 -19.62 -8.37 8.60
C SER A 8 -18.87 -7.16 9.15
N SER A 9 -17.64 -6.90 8.67
CA SER A 9 -16.80 -5.79 9.13
C SER A 9 -15.58 -5.59 8.22
N PHE A 10 -14.90 -4.46 8.40
CA PHE A 10 -13.55 -4.25 7.90
C PHE A 10 -12.56 -4.95 8.84
N SER A 11 -11.70 -5.78 8.28
CA SER A 11 -10.52 -6.29 8.99
C SER A 11 -9.32 -5.39 8.75
N ASN A 12 -8.39 -5.36 9.69
CA ASN A 12 -7.15 -4.61 9.51
C ASN A 12 -6.23 -5.32 8.50
N SER A 13 -6.08 -4.75 7.29
CA SER A 13 -5.24 -5.32 6.22
C SER A 13 -3.74 -5.36 6.56
N ASP A 14 -3.27 -4.61 7.56
CA ASP A 14 -1.87 -4.69 8.00
C ASP A 14 -1.57 -6.04 8.65
N ASN A 15 -2.56 -6.62 9.34
CA ASN A 15 -2.43 -7.90 10.03
C ASN A 15 -2.52 -9.12 9.08
N VAL A 16 -2.93 -8.91 7.83
CA VAL A 16 -3.04 -9.98 6.83
C VAL A 16 -1.65 -10.55 6.54
N LYS A 17 -1.56 -11.89 6.50
CA LYS A 17 -0.29 -12.61 6.30
C LYS A 17 -0.24 -13.29 4.93
N VAL A 18 0.95 -13.34 4.35
CA VAL A 18 1.22 -14.17 3.17
C VAL A 18 0.93 -15.63 3.53
N GLY A 19 0.23 -16.35 2.63
CA GLY A 19 -0.26 -17.70 2.87
C GLY A 19 -1.65 -17.77 3.52
N GLN A 20 -2.22 -16.66 3.99
CA GLN A 20 -3.58 -16.62 4.56
C GLN A 20 -4.63 -16.88 3.48
N TRP A 21 -5.59 -17.78 3.76
CA TRP A 21 -6.73 -18.06 2.88
C TRP A 21 -7.65 -16.86 2.75
N VAL A 22 -8.10 -16.65 1.52
CA VAL A 22 -8.99 -15.55 1.15
C VAL A 22 -10.03 -16.00 0.12
N LEU A 23 -11.15 -15.28 0.09
CA LEU A 23 -12.21 -15.46 -0.90
C LEU A 23 -12.37 -14.15 -1.67
N ALA A 24 -12.31 -14.22 -2.99
CA ALA A 24 -12.66 -13.10 -3.86
C ALA A 24 -14.12 -13.25 -4.30
N VAL A 25 -14.94 -12.27 -3.94
CA VAL A 25 -16.38 -12.22 -4.24
C VAL A 25 -16.62 -11.19 -5.33
N GLY A 26 -17.45 -11.53 -6.31
CA GLY A 26 -17.81 -10.60 -7.38
C GLY A 26 -18.98 -11.13 -8.21
N ASN A 27 -19.27 -10.44 -9.31
CA ASN A 27 -20.32 -10.80 -10.25
C ASN A 27 -19.79 -10.83 -11.69
N PRO A 28 -18.83 -11.75 -12.00
CA PRO A 28 -18.25 -11.83 -13.34
C PRO A 28 -19.31 -12.27 -14.37
N PHE A 29 -19.22 -11.71 -15.57
CA PHE A 29 -20.05 -12.09 -16.73
C PHE A 29 -21.57 -11.96 -16.53
N ASN A 30 -22.04 -11.09 -15.63
CA ASN A 30 -23.46 -11.00 -15.25
C ASN A 30 -24.07 -12.29 -14.70
N LEU A 31 -23.23 -13.22 -14.26
CA LEU A 31 -23.65 -14.41 -13.53
C LEU A 31 -23.93 -14.03 -12.07
N ASN A 32 -24.84 -14.74 -11.42
CA ASN A 32 -25.08 -14.56 -9.99
C ASN A 32 -23.77 -14.70 -9.20
N SER A 33 -23.67 -14.00 -8.07
CA SER A 33 -22.49 -13.89 -7.20
C SER A 33 -21.54 -15.07 -7.29
N THR A 34 -20.32 -14.83 -7.76
CA THR A 34 -19.28 -15.84 -7.90
C THR A 34 -18.25 -15.64 -6.79
N VAL A 35 -17.83 -16.75 -6.19
CA VAL A 35 -16.79 -16.76 -5.17
C VAL A 35 -15.64 -17.64 -5.67
N THR A 36 -14.43 -17.09 -5.62
CA THR A 36 -13.20 -17.84 -5.88
C THR A 36 -12.33 -17.83 -4.63
N ALA A 37 -11.57 -18.90 -4.41
CA ALA A 37 -10.71 -19.07 -3.25
C ALA A 37 -9.24 -19.08 -3.66
N GLY A 38 -8.40 -18.60 -2.77
CA GLY A 38 -6.94 -18.58 -2.90
C GLY A 38 -6.27 -18.12 -1.62
N ILE A 39 -5.03 -17.69 -1.73
CA ILE A 39 -4.25 -17.16 -0.60
C ILE A 39 -3.74 -15.75 -0.90
N ILE A 40 -3.31 -15.05 0.13
CA ILE A 40 -2.46 -13.86 -0.05
C ILE A 40 -1.08 -14.33 -0.50
N SER A 41 -0.71 -14.01 -1.73
CA SER A 41 0.57 -14.40 -2.33
C SER A 41 1.68 -13.40 -2.00
N ALA A 42 1.35 -12.12 -1.83
CA ALA A 42 2.29 -11.05 -1.44
C ALA A 42 1.53 -9.81 -0.93
N LYS A 43 2.27 -8.91 -0.30
CA LYS A 43 1.80 -7.58 0.15
C LYS A 43 2.68 -6.49 -0.42
N GLY A 44 2.19 -5.26 -0.47
CA GLY A 44 2.97 -4.10 -0.91
C GLY A 44 3.42 -4.18 -2.36
N ARG A 45 2.56 -4.69 -3.27
CA ARG A 45 2.88 -4.77 -4.69
C ARG A 45 2.56 -3.46 -5.40
N SER A 46 3.53 -2.90 -6.12
CA SER A 46 3.31 -1.87 -7.12
C SER A 46 3.29 -2.49 -8.51
N LEU A 47 2.35 -2.06 -9.32
CA LEU A 47 2.16 -2.56 -10.69
C LEU A 47 2.51 -1.51 -11.74
N ASN A 48 2.78 -0.27 -11.31
CA ASN A 48 2.97 0.92 -12.15
C ASN A 48 1.79 1.11 -13.14
N LEU A 49 0.56 0.86 -12.66
CA LEU A 49 -0.67 1.02 -13.43
C LEU A 49 -1.09 2.47 -13.56
N LEU A 50 -0.78 3.27 -12.56
CA LEU A 50 -1.18 4.65 -12.47
C LEU A 50 0.02 5.51 -12.87
N ASN A 51 -0.03 6.14 -14.04
CA ASN A 51 0.99 7.08 -14.54
C ASN A 51 1.01 8.40 -13.72
N ASN A 52 0.89 8.31 -12.42
CA ASN A 52 0.90 9.43 -11.49
C ASN A 52 1.92 9.14 -10.38
N PRO A 53 2.97 9.96 -10.24
CA PRO A 53 4.00 9.77 -9.21
C PRO A 53 3.45 9.87 -7.76
N HIS A 54 2.24 10.41 -7.60
CA HIS A 54 1.53 10.50 -6.31
C HIS A 54 0.50 9.37 -6.13
N ALA A 55 0.45 8.40 -7.06
CA ALA A 55 -0.46 7.27 -6.93
C ALA A 55 0.04 6.30 -5.86
N ILE A 56 -0.85 5.93 -4.96
CA ILE A 56 -0.57 4.92 -3.95
C ILE A 56 -0.82 3.57 -4.59
N GLU A 57 0.24 2.89 -4.96
CA GLU A 57 0.18 1.51 -5.42
C GLU A 57 0.81 0.60 -4.36
N SER A 58 -0.02 0.11 -3.46
CA SER A 58 0.33 -0.93 -2.51
C SER A 58 -0.80 -1.95 -2.48
N PHE A 59 -0.71 -2.96 -3.34
CA PHE A 59 -1.74 -3.97 -3.48
C PHE A 59 -1.46 -5.22 -2.65
N LEU A 60 -2.53 -5.85 -2.17
CA LEU A 60 -2.52 -7.26 -1.78
C LEU A 60 -2.53 -8.10 -3.05
N GLN A 61 -1.59 -9.01 -3.21
CA GLN A 61 -1.59 -9.99 -4.29
C GLN A 61 -2.24 -11.28 -3.82
N THR A 62 -3.09 -11.87 -4.66
CA THR A 62 -3.74 -13.17 -4.40
C THR A 62 -3.74 -14.04 -5.65
N ASP A 63 -3.78 -15.35 -5.45
CA ASP A 63 -4.03 -16.34 -6.49
C ASP A 63 -5.49 -16.80 -6.53
N ALA A 64 -6.39 -16.20 -5.73
CA ALA A 64 -7.82 -16.30 -5.96
C ALA A 64 -8.15 -15.72 -7.34
N ALA A 65 -8.90 -16.48 -8.16
CA ALA A 65 -9.15 -16.09 -9.54
C ALA A 65 -9.99 -14.81 -9.61
N ILE A 66 -9.38 -13.75 -10.17
CA ILE A 66 -10.04 -12.47 -10.45
C ILE A 66 -10.18 -12.35 -11.95
N ASN A 67 -11.42 -12.19 -12.41
CA ASN A 67 -11.77 -12.01 -13.82
C ASN A 67 -12.59 -10.72 -13.99
N PRO A 68 -12.76 -10.21 -15.23
CA PRO A 68 -13.67 -9.11 -15.48
C PRO A 68 -15.06 -9.36 -14.87
N GLY A 69 -15.52 -8.43 -13.98
CA GLY A 69 -16.73 -8.54 -13.17
C GLY A 69 -16.47 -8.79 -11.67
N ASN A 70 -15.28 -9.27 -11.27
CA ASN A 70 -14.90 -9.31 -9.85
C ASN A 70 -14.29 -7.99 -9.36
N SER A 71 -13.81 -7.14 -10.27
CA SER A 71 -13.28 -5.82 -9.93
C SER A 71 -14.35 -4.96 -9.25
N GLY A 72 -14.00 -4.31 -8.14
CA GLY A 72 -14.92 -3.62 -7.24
C GLY A 72 -15.58 -4.54 -6.21
N GLY A 73 -15.47 -5.87 -6.37
CA GLY A 73 -15.96 -6.87 -5.41
C GLY A 73 -15.03 -7.02 -4.20
N ALA A 74 -15.51 -7.75 -3.20
CA ALA A 74 -14.80 -7.92 -1.95
C ALA A 74 -13.70 -9.00 -2.04
N LEU A 75 -12.55 -8.74 -1.40
CA LEU A 75 -11.63 -9.78 -0.93
C LEU A 75 -11.83 -9.92 0.56
N VAL A 76 -12.23 -11.13 1.01
CA VAL A 76 -12.55 -11.39 2.42
C VAL A 76 -11.68 -12.51 2.98
N ASN A 77 -11.50 -12.52 4.30
CA ASN A 77 -10.92 -13.65 5.02
C ASN A 77 -11.97 -14.76 5.24
N LEU A 78 -11.58 -15.86 5.90
CA LEU A 78 -12.51 -16.98 6.17
C LEU A 78 -13.60 -16.65 7.19
N ASP A 79 -13.44 -15.57 7.96
CA ASP A 79 -14.45 -15.06 8.90
C ASP A 79 -15.48 -14.13 8.21
N GLY A 80 -15.32 -13.88 6.88
CA GLY A 80 -16.18 -13.01 6.10
C GLY A 80 -15.87 -11.52 6.28
N GLU A 81 -14.73 -11.15 6.89
CA GLU A 81 -14.32 -9.78 7.06
C GLU A 81 -13.61 -9.26 5.81
N LEU A 82 -13.87 -8.00 5.46
CA LEU A 82 -13.27 -7.33 4.30
C LEU A 82 -11.80 -7.02 4.57
N ILE A 83 -10.91 -7.61 3.78
CA ILE A 83 -9.45 -7.34 3.81
C ILE A 83 -8.98 -6.52 2.61
N GLY A 84 -9.79 -6.41 1.56
CA GLY A 84 -9.48 -5.60 0.38
C GLY A 84 -10.61 -5.53 -0.63
N ILE A 85 -10.42 -4.68 -1.65
CA ILE A 85 -11.31 -4.56 -2.81
C ILE A 85 -10.55 -5.04 -4.04
N ASN A 86 -11.10 -6.06 -4.72
CA ASN A 86 -10.55 -6.59 -5.97
C ASN A 86 -10.46 -5.50 -7.02
N THR A 87 -9.30 -5.32 -7.68
CA THR A 87 -9.13 -4.19 -8.59
C THR A 87 -8.51 -4.54 -9.93
N ALA A 88 -7.49 -5.37 -9.97
CA ALA A 88 -6.72 -5.62 -11.17
C ALA A 88 -6.21 -7.06 -11.27
N ILE A 89 -5.83 -7.44 -12.48
CA ILE A 89 -5.01 -8.60 -12.78
C ILE A 89 -3.76 -8.15 -13.53
N LYS A 90 -2.63 -8.81 -13.31
CA LYS A 90 -1.47 -8.67 -14.19
C LYS A 90 -1.57 -9.75 -15.25
N SER A 91 -1.88 -9.34 -16.48
CA SER A 91 -2.08 -10.27 -17.59
C SER A 91 -1.71 -9.61 -18.91
N ASN A 92 -1.01 -10.35 -19.77
CA ASN A 92 -0.71 -9.91 -21.14
C ASN A 92 -1.89 -10.19 -22.12
N THR A 93 -2.84 -11.03 -21.71
CA THR A 93 -3.97 -11.46 -22.54
C THR A 93 -5.31 -10.91 -22.08
N GLY A 94 -5.35 -10.20 -20.94
CA GLY A 94 -6.59 -9.75 -20.30
C GLY A 94 -7.30 -10.83 -19.49
N SER A 95 -6.79 -12.08 -19.50
CA SER A 95 -7.33 -13.19 -18.71
C SER A 95 -6.50 -13.42 -17.45
N TYR A 96 -7.11 -13.94 -16.40
CA TYR A 96 -6.42 -14.31 -15.15
C TYR A 96 -5.30 -15.33 -15.42
N THR A 97 -4.11 -15.03 -14.88
CA THR A 97 -2.88 -15.85 -15.05
C THR A 97 -2.23 -16.21 -13.71
N GLY A 98 -2.98 -16.23 -12.62
CA GLY A 98 -2.46 -16.51 -11.27
C GLY A 98 -2.08 -15.24 -10.47
N TYR A 99 -2.31 -14.05 -11.00
CA TYR A 99 -1.94 -12.78 -10.36
C TYR A 99 -3.17 -11.87 -10.28
N GLY A 100 -3.88 -11.94 -9.16
CA GLY A 100 -4.93 -11.01 -8.78
C GLY A 100 -4.43 -9.98 -7.77
N PHE A 101 -5.04 -8.79 -7.77
CA PHE A 101 -4.66 -7.69 -6.90
C PHE A 101 -5.88 -7.03 -6.28
N ALA A 102 -5.75 -6.65 -5.01
CA ALA A 102 -6.78 -5.95 -4.28
C ALA A 102 -6.20 -4.74 -3.53
N ILE A 103 -6.98 -3.68 -3.44
CA ILE A 103 -6.66 -2.50 -2.63
C ILE A 103 -6.88 -2.90 -1.16
N PRO A 104 -5.89 -2.72 -0.27
CA PRO A 104 -6.02 -3.05 1.16
C PRO A 104 -7.19 -2.32 1.84
N SER A 105 -7.89 -3.01 2.74
CA SER A 105 -9.08 -2.48 3.43
C SER A 105 -8.81 -1.19 4.21
N ASN A 106 -7.62 -1.03 4.82
CA ASN A 106 -7.25 0.18 5.55
C ASN A 106 -7.21 1.40 4.62
N ILE A 107 -6.64 1.25 3.41
CA ILE A 107 -6.61 2.31 2.39
C ILE A 107 -8.04 2.64 1.94
N VAL A 108 -8.85 1.61 1.65
CA VAL A 108 -10.27 1.78 1.26
C VAL A 108 -11.03 2.56 2.32
N GLN A 109 -10.91 2.16 3.59
CA GLN A 109 -11.61 2.79 4.70
C GLN A 109 -11.22 4.27 4.87
N LYS A 110 -9.93 4.59 4.78
CA LYS A 110 -9.43 5.95 4.84
C LYS A 110 -10.00 6.80 3.70
N ILE A 111 -9.97 6.31 2.46
CA ILE A 111 -10.49 7.03 1.29
C ILE A 111 -11.99 7.29 1.43
N ILE A 112 -12.78 6.28 1.82
CA ILE A 112 -14.23 6.44 2.03
C ILE A 112 -14.52 7.48 3.12
N ASN A 113 -13.80 7.42 4.23
CA ASN A 113 -13.96 8.38 5.33
C ASN A 113 -13.60 9.81 4.90
N ASP A 114 -12.54 9.97 4.10
CA ASP A 114 -12.15 11.29 3.59
C ASP A 114 -13.22 11.86 2.66
N ILE A 115 -13.67 11.08 1.69
CA ILE A 115 -14.73 11.52 0.76
C ILE A 115 -16.02 11.87 1.52
N LYS A 116 -16.41 11.06 2.51
CA LYS A 116 -17.61 11.27 3.33
C LYS A 116 -17.52 12.55 4.15
N ASN A 117 -16.36 12.83 4.75
CA ASN A 117 -16.19 13.93 5.71
C ASN A 117 -15.74 15.23 5.06
N PHE A 118 -14.99 15.17 3.95
CA PHE A 118 -14.34 16.33 3.32
C PHE A 118 -14.73 16.53 1.86
N GLY A 119 -15.43 15.57 1.24
CA GLY A 119 -15.76 15.62 -0.20
C GLY A 119 -14.61 15.24 -1.13
N GLU A 120 -13.39 15.08 -0.60
CA GLU A 120 -12.18 14.74 -1.35
C GLU A 120 -11.21 13.91 -0.52
N VAL A 121 -10.26 13.22 -1.18
CA VAL A 121 -9.22 12.45 -0.50
C VAL A 121 -8.13 13.40 -0.01
N LYS A 122 -7.90 13.43 1.30
CA LYS A 122 -6.79 14.18 1.91
C LYS A 122 -5.50 13.34 1.81
N ARG A 123 -4.49 13.89 1.14
CA ARG A 123 -3.18 13.23 0.97
C ARG A 123 -2.13 13.96 1.76
N ALA A 124 -1.35 13.21 2.51
CA ALA A 124 -0.24 13.73 3.28
C ALA A 124 1.09 13.44 2.58
N PHE A 125 2.04 14.35 2.69
CA PHE A 125 3.35 14.25 2.07
C PHE A 125 4.48 14.51 3.06
N ILE A 126 5.60 13.80 2.87
CA ILE A 126 6.85 14.03 3.62
C ILE A 126 7.63 15.20 3.00
N GLY A 127 7.48 15.45 1.69
CA GLY A 127 8.24 16.45 0.96
C GLY A 127 9.66 15.99 0.62
N ILE A 128 9.81 14.84 -0.03
CA ILE A 128 11.09 14.24 -0.42
C ILE A 128 11.02 13.66 -1.84
N GLN A 129 12.17 13.59 -2.53
CA GLN A 129 12.37 12.72 -3.68
C GLN A 129 13.10 11.45 -3.24
N ILE A 130 12.74 10.33 -3.82
CA ILE A 130 13.16 9.02 -3.31
C ILE A 130 13.58 8.06 -4.42
N LEU A 131 14.44 7.11 -4.07
CA LEU A 131 14.75 5.91 -4.84
C LEU A 131 14.63 4.66 -3.94
N GLU A 132 14.21 3.55 -4.51
CA GLU A 132 14.24 2.26 -3.81
C GLU A 132 15.67 1.73 -3.76
N VAL A 133 16.12 1.31 -2.57
CA VAL A 133 17.44 0.71 -2.40
C VAL A 133 17.44 -0.68 -3.01
N ASN A 134 18.27 -0.87 -4.02
CA ASN A 134 18.59 -2.15 -4.66
C ASN A 134 20.12 -2.26 -4.82
N ASP A 135 20.63 -3.33 -5.40
CA ASP A 135 22.07 -3.57 -5.53
C ASP A 135 22.77 -2.49 -6.36
N GLU A 136 22.13 -1.94 -7.39
CA GLU A 136 22.67 -0.85 -8.22
C GLU A 136 22.78 0.46 -7.45
N ILE A 137 21.66 0.85 -6.79
CA ILE A 137 21.59 2.08 -5.98
C ILE A 137 22.53 1.97 -4.78
N LYS A 138 22.58 0.81 -4.12
CA LYS A 138 23.53 0.55 -3.03
C LYS A 138 24.97 0.78 -3.47
N LYS A 139 25.35 0.23 -4.60
CA LYS A 139 26.70 0.37 -5.15
C LYS A 139 27.01 1.81 -5.58
N TYR A 140 26.07 2.46 -6.26
CA TYR A 140 26.24 3.83 -6.77
C TYR A 140 26.42 4.86 -5.64
N TYR A 141 25.58 4.76 -4.59
CA TYR A 141 25.61 5.68 -3.44
C TYR A 141 26.53 5.21 -2.29
N ASN A 142 27.17 4.04 -2.42
CA ASN A 142 28.02 3.40 -1.40
C ASN A 142 27.28 3.23 -0.06
N LEU A 143 26.08 2.64 -0.11
CA LEU A 143 25.20 2.47 1.05
C LEU A 143 25.57 1.18 1.82
N ASN A 144 25.28 1.18 3.12
CA ASN A 144 25.39 -0.03 3.96
C ASN A 144 24.15 -0.91 3.84
N GLU A 145 23.00 -0.32 3.70
CA GLU A 145 21.70 -0.96 3.63
C GLU A 145 21.49 -1.66 2.28
N THR A 146 20.74 -2.78 2.33
CA THR A 146 20.33 -3.54 1.14
C THR A 146 18.88 -3.34 0.77
N LYS A 147 18.11 -2.68 1.66
CA LYS A 147 16.67 -2.38 1.51
C LYS A 147 16.34 -1.06 2.19
N GLY A 148 15.24 -0.46 1.79
CA GLY A 148 14.74 0.81 2.32
C GLY A 148 14.52 1.82 1.20
N VAL A 149 14.18 3.05 1.57
CA VAL A 149 13.89 4.13 0.63
C VAL A 149 14.90 5.26 0.83
N LEU A 150 15.77 5.44 -0.16
CA LEU A 150 16.81 6.47 -0.18
C LEU A 150 16.21 7.84 -0.48
N ILE A 151 16.51 8.83 0.35
CA ILE A 151 16.18 10.23 0.10
C ILE A 151 17.25 10.83 -0.85
N THR A 152 16.80 11.22 -2.02
CA THR A 152 17.69 11.86 -3.04
C THR A 152 17.61 13.37 -2.99
N LYS A 153 16.50 13.94 -2.48
CA LYS A 153 16.31 15.37 -2.30
C LYS A 153 15.28 15.65 -1.21
N ILE A 154 15.52 16.68 -0.42
CA ILE A 154 14.53 17.31 0.46
C ILE A 154 13.85 18.45 -0.30
N ILE A 155 12.53 18.53 -0.25
CA ILE A 155 11.73 19.58 -0.88
C ILE A 155 11.53 20.71 0.13
N ASP A 156 11.86 21.92 -0.24
CA ASP A 156 11.69 23.10 0.61
C ASP A 156 10.21 23.29 0.98
N GLY A 157 9.95 23.56 2.26
CA GLY A 157 8.60 23.71 2.79
C GLY A 157 7.89 22.39 3.11
N GLY A 158 8.42 21.23 2.73
CA GLY A 158 7.87 19.93 3.11
C GLY A 158 8.20 19.53 4.55
N ALA A 159 7.51 18.55 5.07
CA ALA A 159 7.67 18.05 6.46
C ALA A 159 9.13 17.71 6.79
N ALA A 160 9.83 17.02 5.90
CA ALA A 160 11.23 16.64 6.10
C ALA A 160 12.17 17.86 6.20
N SER A 161 11.88 18.97 5.51
CA SER A 161 12.70 20.18 5.54
C SER A 161 12.70 20.90 6.89
N LYS A 162 11.70 20.63 7.73
CA LYS A 162 11.58 21.19 9.09
C LYS A 162 12.36 20.37 10.13
N THR A 163 13.06 19.33 9.70
CA THR A 163 13.85 18.43 10.56
C THR A 163 15.31 18.41 10.14
N GLU A 164 16.12 17.61 10.83
CA GLU A 164 17.53 17.38 10.47
C GLU A 164 17.71 16.21 9.46
N MET A 165 16.65 15.77 8.81
CA MET A 165 16.75 14.80 7.71
C MET A 165 17.55 15.36 6.56
N ARG A 166 18.26 14.52 5.82
CA ARG A 166 19.21 14.92 4.76
C ARG A 166 19.12 14.00 3.56
N GLU A 167 19.63 14.47 2.45
CA GLU A 167 19.93 13.63 1.29
C GLU A 167 20.88 12.50 1.71
N LYS A 168 20.70 11.33 1.11
CA LYS A 168 21.35 10.05 1.44
C LYS A 168 20.90 9.38 2.75
N ASP A 169 19.95 9.93 3.48
CA ASP A 169 19.25 9.16 4.50
C ASP A 169 18.41 8.06 3.88
N ILE A 170 18.30 6.92 4.54
CA ILE A 170 17.49 5.80 4.09
C ILE A 170 16.35 5.61 5.07
N ILE A 171 15.10 5.81 4.64
CA ILE A 171 13.92 5.55 5.47
C ILE A 171 13.81 4.04 5.65
N VAL A 172 13.74 3.60 6.92
CA VAL A 172 13.69 2.19 7.30
C VAL A 172 12.46 1.83 8.14
N SER A 173 11.77 2.83 8.71
CA SER A 173 10.53 2.60 9.48
C SER A 173 9.70 3.89 9.58
N ILE A 174 8.35 3.72 9.57
CA ILE A 174 7.36 4.77 9.89
C ILE A 174 6.45 4.19 10.99
N ASP A 175 6.35 4.86 12.13
CA ASP A 175 5.54 4.48 13.30
C ASP A 175 5.71 3.00 13.72
N GLY A 176 6.95 2.51 13.63
CA GLY A 176 7.31 1.13 13.97
C GLY A 176 7.15 0.14 12.81
N GLU A 177 6.41 0.46 11.76
CA GLU A 177 6.26 -0.38 10.59
C GLU A 177 7.51 -0.30 9.71
N LYS A 178 8.02 -1.45 9.28
CA LYS A 178 9.23 -1.56 8.48
C LYS A 178 9.01 -1.09 7.05
N ILE A 179 9.92 -0.24 6.56
CA ILE A 179 9.92 0.26 5.18
C ILE A 179 11.08 -0.37 4.42
N GLU A 180 10.76 -1.28 3.50
CA GLU A 180 11.75 -1.94 2.63
C GLU A 180 11.66 -1.48 1.18
N THR A 181 10.50 -0.97 0.74
CA THR A 181 10.20 -0.57 -0.63
C THR A 181 9.47 0.77 -0.67
N ILE A 182 9.46 1.42 -1.84
CA ILE A 182 8.64 2.62 -2.08
C ILE A 182 7.15 2.32 -1.86
N ALA A 183 6.69 1.13 -2.25
CA ALA A 183 5.30 0.72 -2.04
C ALA A 183 4.94 0.67 -0.55
N ASN A 184 5.84 0.15 0.31
CA ASN A 184 5.62 0.17 1.77
C ASN A 184 5.55 1.60 2.32
N LEU A 185 6.44 2.50 1.85
CA LEU A 185 6.41 3.91 2.26
C LEU A 185 5.09 4.57 1.87
N HIS A 186 4.67 4.42 0.61
CA HIS A 186 3.41 4.98 0.12
C HIS A 186 2.21 4.42 0.89
N GLU A 187 2.18 3.11 1.17
CA GLU A 187 1.14 2.48 1.97
C GLU A 187 1.05 3.10 3.35
N GLN A 188 2.19 3.24 4.05
CA GLN A 188 2.19 3.84 5.38
C GLN A 188 1.72 5.29 5.35
N ILE A 189 2.30 6.13 4.48
CA ILE A 189 1.92 7.56 4.40
C ILE A 189 0.45 7.73 3.99
N SER A 190 -0.09 6.81 3.19
CA SER A 190 -1.50 6.87 2.76
C SER A 190 -2.52 6.77 3.89
N LYS A 191 -2.13 6.30 5.06
CA LYS A 191 -3.00 6.17 6.24
C LYS A 191 -3.21 7.50 6.96
N TYR A 192 -2.33 8.47 6.72
CA TYR A 192 -2.29 9.76 7.40
C TYR A 192 -2.94 10.88 6.58
N ARG A 193 -3.18 11.99 7.24
CA ARG A 193 -3.69 13.24 6.68
C ARG A 193 -2.68 14.37 6.90
N PRO A 194 -2.78 15.45 6.13
CA PRO A 194 -2.04 16.68 6.45
C PRO A 194 -2.30 17.13 7.90
N GLY A 195 -1.23 17.48 8.62
CA GLY A 195 -1.25 17.82 10.05
C GLY A 195 -1.07 16.63 11.00
N ASP A 196 -1.12 15.38 10.52
CA ASP A 196 -0.79 14.23 11.36
C ASP A 196 0.72 14.16 11.60
N ASN A 197 1.10 13.73 12.82
CA ASN A 197 2.48 13.52 13.21
C ASN A 197 2.86 12.04 13.05
N ILE A 198 4.04 11.78 12.50
CA ILE A 198 4.62 10.44 12.37
C ILE A 198 6.03 10.37 12.94
N LEU A 199 6.42 9.21 13.44
CA LEU A 199 7.80 8.90 13.83
C LEU A 199 8.52 8.21 12.67
N CYS A 200 9.38 8.94 11.96
CA CYS A 200 10.20 8.41 10.88
C CYS A 200 11.57 7.98 11.41
N LYS A 201 11.93 6.70 11.21
CA LYS A 201 13.30 6.23 11.45
C LYS A 201 14.04 6.11 10.14
N ILE A 202 15.26 6.68 10.14
CA ILE A 202 16.18 6.60 9.00
C ILE A 202 17.48 5.90 9.41
N SER A 203 18.18 5.34 8.45
CA SER A 203 19.58 4.95 8.59
C SER A 203 20.46 6.01 7.92
N ARG A 204 21.45 6.51 8.66
CA ARG A 204 22.50 7.43 8.20
C ARG A 204 23.86 6.83 8.55
N ASN A 205 24.60 6.39 7.53
CA ASN A 205 25.90 5.74 7.70
C ASN A 205 25.84 4.53 8.68
N GLY A 206 24.79 3.72 8.60
CA GLY A 206 24.55 2.55 9.44
C GLY A 206 24.05 2.85 10.86
N LYS A 207 23.80 4.12 11.20
CA LYS A 207 23.19 4.52 12.49
C LYS A 207 21.72 4.86 12.28
N VAL A 208 20.86 4.30 13.13
CA VAL A 208 19.43 4.62 13.12
C VAL A 208 19.18 5.91 13.90
N LEU A 209 18.53 6.87 13.26
CA LEU A 209 18.05 8.12 13.85
C LEU A 209 16.53 8.18 13.73
N SER A 210 15.88 8.93 14.63
CA SER A 210 14.43 9.09 14.66
C SER A 210 14.06 10.57 14.57
N PHE A 211 13.08 10.88 13.73
CA PHE A 211 12.53 12.22 13.54
C PHE A 211 11.02 12.19 13.64
N GLU A 212 10.45 13.15 14.34
CA GLU A 212 9.02 13.43 14.30
C GLU A 212 8.75 14.38 13.14
N LEU A 213 7.76 14.04 12.33
CA LEU A 213 7.37 14.79 11.12
C LEU A 213 5.89 15.14 11.23
N GLU A 214 5.55 16.41 11.14
CA GLU A 214 4.18 16.86 10.87
C GLU A 214 3.96 16.87 9.36
N LEU A 215 3.10 15.98 8.87
CA LEU A 215 2.89 15.78 7.43
C LEU A 215 2.18 16.97 6.80
N GLU A 216 2.58 17.30 5.57
CA GLU A 216 2.05 18.44 4.80
C GLU A 216 1.02 18.00 3.76
N ASN A 217 0.34 19.01 3.16
CA ASN A 217 -0.65 18.84 2.09
C ASN A 217 0.03 18.81 0.70
#